data_aa61103d18a3d631a48775351ffda97b
#
_entry.id   aa61103d18a3d631a48775351ffda97b
#
_cell.length_a   1.000
_cell.length_b   1.000
_cell.length_c   1.000
_cell.angle_alpha   90.00
_cell.angle_beta   90.00
_cell.angle_gamma   90.00
#
_symmetry.space_group_name_H-M   'P 1'
#
loop_
_entity.id
_entity.type
_entity.pdbx_description
1 polymer ?
#
loop_
_entity_poly.entity_id
_entity_poly.type
_entity_poly.pdbx_seq_one_letter_code
_entity_poly.pdbx_strand_id
1 'polypeptide(L)'
;MKKYSEAIKIAFAYVGVVVGAGFSTGQEVLQFFSQFGIYSYIGVVISGLILTFIGRQVAKIGTAFDAENHESTLEYLFGKKLGLVIDYVLILSLYAVTITMIAGAGSTFNESFGVPTWLGALIMCIIVYITLLMDFNKIVRALGVVTPVLIVLVILIAAASLFQGSIPFSKINSVVEKPNLGIAIWNGFNYGGLAFAVGFSTLVAIGGDASKRLVSGLGGLIGGVVYLVLLGLINFALHSEYTEIKDAAIPTLVLAGKISPILTFVLSIVMLAVMYNTILGLSYSFAARFTSPYTKRYYLMISIIVPLAYALSFVGFEGLIAVVYPMMGVIGLFIVVAVVVKYFYRKSQDKKFIA
;
A
#
# COMPACT_ATOMS: atom_id res chain seq x y z
N MET A 1 -12.00 -22.68 16.94
CA MET A 1 -12.10 -22.48 15.48
C MET A 1 -12.56 -21.07 15.10
N LYS A 2 -13.66 -20.52 15.63
CA LYS A 2 -14.14 -19.14 15.28
C LYS A 2 -13.08 -18.03 15.44
N LYS A 3 -12.26 -18.04 16.50
CA LYS A 3 -11.22 -17.02 16.74
C LYS A 3 -10.12 -16.99 15.68
N TYR A 4 -9.66 -18.13 15.20
CA TYR A 4 -8.63 -18.20 14.15
C TYR A 4 -9.19 -17.79 12.79
N SER A 5 -10.45 -18.13 12.48
CA SER A 5 -11.12 -17.69 11.27
C SER A 5 -11.25 -16.17 11.22
N GLU A 6 -11.60 -15.52 12.34
CA GLU A 6 -11.67 -14.08 12.44
C GLU A 6 -10.28 -13.41 12.31
N ALA A 7 -9.25 -13.93 12.97
CA ALA A 7 -7.89 -13.43 12.85
C ALA A 7 -7.36 -13.53 11.41
N ILE A 8 -7.69 -14.61 10.68
CA ILE A 8 -7.34 -14.78 9.28
C ILE A 8 -8.06 -13.73 8.40
N LYS A 9 -9.33 -13.46 8.65
CA LYS A 9 -10.06 -12.40 7.92
C LYS A 9 -9.42 -11.02 8.12
N ILE A 10 -9.04 -10.70 9.37
CA ILE A 10 -8.31 -9.48 9.70
C ILE A 10 -6.96 -9.42 8.98
N ALA A 11 -6.22 -10.52 8.95
CA ALA A 11 -4.95 -10.61 8.26
C ALA A 11 -5.11 -10.36 6.75
N PHE A 12 -6.09 -10.99 6.10
CA PHE A 12 -6.37 -10.77 4.68
C PHE A 12 -6.81 -9.34 4.38
N ALA A 13 -7.64 -8.75 5.24
CA ALA A 13 -8.05 -7.36 5.08
C ALA A 13 -6.86 -6.41 5.23
N TYR A 14 -5.97 -6.65 6.21
CA TYR A 14 -4.73 -5.89 6.38
C TYR A 14 -3.81 -6.00 5.18
N VAL A 15 -3.50 -7.22 4.74
CA VAL A 15 -2.68 -7.46 3.54
C VAL A 15 -3.32 -6.79 2.32
N GLY A 16 -4.63 -6.91 2.14
CA GLY A 16 -5.36 -6.35 1.01
C GLY A 16 -5.28 -4.82 0.91
N VAL A 17 -5.15 -4.12 2.04
CA VAL A 17 -4.99 -2.66 2.05
C VAL A 17 -3.54 -2.27 1.79
N VAL A 18 -2.58 -3.00 2.36
CA VAL A 18 -1.15 -2.69 2.22
C VAL A 18 -0.60 -3.14 0.86
N VAL A 19 -1.08 -4.26 0.32
CA VAL A 19 -0.84 -4.69 -1.08
C VAL A 19 -1.72 -3.84 -2.00
N GLY A 20 -1.33 -2.59 -2.16
CA GLY A 20 -2.01 -1.64 -3.04
C GLY A 20 -1.55 -1.73 -4.50
N ALA A 21 -2.07 -0.80 -5.28
CA ALA A 21 -1.74 -0.70 -6.70
C ALA A 21 -0.23 -0.49 -6.96
N GLY A 22 0.47 0.29 -6.13
CA GLY A 22 1.92 0.52 -6.26
C GLY A 22 2.73 -0.76 -6.08
N PHE A 23 2.38 -1.61 -5.11
CA PHE A 23 2.98 -2.93 -4.92
C PHE A 23 2.77 -3.82 -6.15
N SER A 24 1.55 -3.81 -6.72
CA SER A 24 1.19 -4.66 -7.85
C SER A 24 1.95 -4.33 -9.14
N THR A 25 2.32 -3.06 -9.35
CA THR A 25 3.12 -2.63 -10.49
C THR A 25 4.58 -3.10 -10.41
N GLY A 26 5.05 -3.42 -9.21
CA GLY A 26 6.45 -3.70 -8.93
C GLY A 26 7.33 -2.47 -8.85
N GLN A 27 6.84 -1.29 -9.24
CA GLN A 27 7.64 -0.07 -9.33
C GLN A 27 8.14 0.42 -7.97
N GLU A 28 7.28 0.37 -6.94
CA GLU A 28 7.71 0.73 -5.59
C GLU A 28 8.73 -0.28 -5.03
N VAL A 29 8.58 -1.58 -5.33
CA VAL A 29 9.54 -2.60 -4.90
C VAL A 29 10.86 -2.44 -5.63
N LEU A 30 10.83 -2.10 -6.91
CA LEU A 30 12.02 -1.79 -7.70
C LEU A 30 12.77 -0.60 -7.09
N GLN A 31 12.08 0.52 -6.81
CA GLN A 31 12.69 1.75 -6.31
C GLN A 31 13.17 1.65 -4.85
N PHE A 32 12.44 0.97 -3.98
CA PHE A 32 12.83 0.86 -2.57
C PHE A 32 13.80 -0.28 -2.28
N PHE A 33 13.79 -1.33 -3.09
CA PHE A 33 14.52 -2.56 -2.79
C PHE A 33 15.38 -3.04 -3.95
N SER A 34 14.80 -3.50 -5.06
CA SER A 34 15.51 -4.32 -6.05
C SER A 34 16.74 -3.64 -6.64
N GLN A 35 16.74 -2.31 -6.78
CA GLN A 35 17.90 -1.55 -7.29
C GLN A 35 19.15 -1.61 -6.38
N PHE A 36 19.03 -2.13 -5.14
CA PHE A 36 20.16 -2.25 -4.20
C PHE A 36 20.74 -3.67 -4.15
N GLY A 37 20.37 -4.53 -5.08
CA GLY A 37 20.90 -5.89 -5.19
C GLY A 37 20.57 -6.74 -3.96
N ILE A 38 21.54 -7.55 -3.52
CA ILE A 38 21.34 -8.49 -2.41
C ILE A 38 21.02 -7.78 -1.08
N TYR A 39 21.47 -6.54 -0.90
CA TYR A 39 21.20 -5.77 0.31
C TYR A 39 19.71 -5.41 0.45
N SER A 40 18.93 -5.43 -0.63
CA SER A 40 17.49 -5.20 -0.60
C SER A 40 16.74 -6.15 0.32
N TYR A 41 17.21 -7.40 0.47
CA TYR A 41 16.57 -8.39 1.34
C TYR A 41 16.64 -8.00 2.81
N ILE A 42 17.69 -7.27 3.22
CA ILE A 42 17.77 -6.69 4.57
C ILE A 42 16.67 -5.64 4.75
N GLY A 43 16.48 -4.76 3.76
CA GLY A 43 15.39 -3.78 3.75
C GLY A 43 14.02 -4.46 3.78
N VAL A 44 13.82 -5.51 3.00
CA VAL A 44 12.57 -6.32 2.99
C VAL A 44 12.27 -6.87 4.39
N VAL A 45 13.27 -7.46 5.05
CA VAL A 45 13.10 -7.99 6.42
C VAL A 45 12.77 -6.88 7.41
N ILE A 46 13.46 -5.73 7.36
CA ILE A 46 13.18 -4.58 8.22
C ILE A 46 11.74 -4.12 8.05
N SER A 47 11.28 -3.91 6.80
CA SER A 47 9.91 -3.48 6.51
C SER A 47 8.88 -4.49 7.02
N GLY A 48 9.12 -5.77 6.78
CA GLY A 48 8.23 -6.84 7.21
C GLY A 48 8.14 -6.95 8.74
N LEU A 49 9.25 -6.79 9.47
CA LEU A 49 9.27 -6.76 10.92
C LEU A 49 8.49 -5.56 11.49
N ILE A 50 8.66 -4.37 10.88
CA ILE A 50 7.88 -3.18 11.23
C ILE A 50 6.39 -3.48 11.07
N LEU A 51 5.96 -3.93 9.89
CA LEU A 51 4.55 -4.20 9.60
C LEU A 51 3.97 -5.30 10.50
N THR A 52 4.75 -6.33 10.82
CA THR A 52 4.33 -7.41 11.71
C THR A 52 4.13 -6.91 13.15
N PHE A 53 5.12 -6.19 13.69
CA PHE A 53 5.06 -5.71 15.07
C PHE A 53 4.02 -4.60 15.21
N ILE A 54 4.10 -3.57 14.36
CA ILE A 54 3.23 -2.40 14.46
C ILE A 54 1.80 -2.77 14.08
N GLY A 55 1.60 -3.61 13.05
CA GLY A 55 0.30 -4.11 12.66
C GLY A 55 -0.43 -4.79 13.83
N ARG A 56 0.31 -5.64 14.57
CA ARG A 56 -0.22 -6.26 15.79
C ARG A 56 -0.62 -5.23 16.86
N GLN A 57 0.22 -4.22 17.11
CA GLN A 57 -0.05 -3.24 18.17
C GLN A 57 -1.23 -2.34 17.80
N VAL A 58 -1.28 -1.84 16.57
CA VAL A 58 -2.31 -0.92 16.12
C VAL A 58 -3.69 -1.58 16.03
N ALA A 59 -3.77 -2.81 15.53
CA ALA A 59 -5.02 -3.57 15.57
C ALA A 59 -5.53 -3.75 17.01
N LYS A 60 -4.64 -4.02 17.98
CA LYS A 60 -4.99 -4.08 19.41
C LYS A 60 -5.45 -2.74 19.98
N ILE A 61 -4.85 -1.64 19.53
CA ILE A 61 -5.28 -0.29 19.95
C ILE A 61 -6.68 -0.02 19.39
N GLY A 62 -6.93 -0.30 18.10
CA GLY A 62 -8.26 -0.19 17.51
C GLY A 62 -9.34 -0.91 18.33
N THR A 63 -9.11 -2.18 18.67
CA THR A 63 -10.04 -2.94 19.53
C THR A 63 -10.20 -2.33 20.93
N ALA A 64 -9.15 -1.71 21.47
CA ALA A 64 -9.22 -1.15 22.84
C ALA A 64 -10.06 0.13 22.92
N PHE A 65 -10.24 0.81 21.79
CA PHE A 65 -11.02 2.04 21.68
C PHE A 65 -12.35 1.85 20.94
N ASP A 66 -12.69 0.62 20.52
CA ASP A 66 -13.83 0.35 19.63
C ASP A 66 -13.83 1.34 18.45
N ALA A 67 -12.63 1.49 17.83
CA ALA A 67 -12.33 2.61 16.95
C ALA A 67 -12.98 2.45 15.58
N GLU A 68 -13.90 3.35 15.23
CA GLU A 68 -14.48 3.43 13.88
C GLU A 68 -13.54 4.09 12.87
N ASN A 69 -12.60 4.90 13.34
CA ASN A 69 -11.61 5.62 12.54
C ASN A 69 -10.28 5.79 13.30
N HIS A 70 -9.28 6.34 12.64
CA HIS A 70 -7.93 6.49 13.22
C HIS A 70 -7.76 7.71 14.14
N GLU A 71 -8.71 8.63 14.22
CA GLU A 71 -8.59 9.88 14.97
C GLU A 71 -8.34 9.64 16.47
N SER A 72 -9.14 8.77 17.11
CA SER A 72 -8.95 8.38 18.51
C SER A 72 -7.58 7.74 18.78
N THR A 73 -7.08 6.98 17.83
CA THR A 73 -5.75 6.36 17.92
C THR A 73 -4.63 7.39 17.78
N LEU A 74 -4.76 8.38 16.89
CA LEU A 74 -3.78 9.46 16.77
C LEU A 74 -3.81 10.37 18.00
N GLU A 75 -4.98 10.69 18.53
CA GLU A 75 -5.10 11.44 19.79
C GLU A 75 -4.46 10.70 20.96
N TYR A 76 -4.65 9.39 21.03
CA TYR A 76 -4.00 8.55 22.03
C TYR A 76 -2.47 8.53 21.91
N LEU A 77 -1.93 8.47 20.69
CA LEU A 77 -0.49 8.40 20.43
C LEU A 77 0.21 9.74 20.68
N PHE A 78 -0.36 10.84 20.21
CA PHE A 78 0.28 12.15 20.11
C PHE A 78 -0.38 13.24 20.97
N GLY A 79 -1.55 12.97 21.55
CA GLY A 79 -2.39 13.99 22.19
C GLY A 79 -3.19 14.78 21.17
N LYS A 80 -4.19 15.53 21.66
CA LYS A 80 -5.23 16.18 20.83
C LYS A 80 -4.68 17.13 19.75
N LYS A 81 -3.73 18.02 20.11
CA LYS A 81 -3.24 19.03 19.17
C LYS A 81 -2.33 18.44 18.10
N LEU A 82 -1.32 17.64 18.49
CA LEU A 82 -0.37 17.05 17.56
C LEU A 82 -1.02 15.93 16.76
N GLY A 83 -1.93 15.16 17.35
CA GLY A 83 -2.72 14.14 16.66
C GLY A 83 -3.52 14.72 15.50
N LEU A 84 -4.16 15.88 15.69
CA LEU A 84 -4.89 16.58 14.64
C LEU A 84 -3.96 17.05 13.49
N VAL A 85 -2.78 17.57 13.81
CA VAL A 85 -1.81 17.98 12.78
C VAL A 85 -1.37 16.78 11.94
N ILE A 86 -1.05 15.65 12.61
CA ILE A 86 -0.62 14.42 11.93
C ILE A 86 -1.77 13.85 11.08
N ASP A 87 -3.00 13.92 11.54
CA ASP A 87 -4.17 13.52 10.78
C ASP A 87 -4.30 14.30 9.46
N TYR A 88 -4.20 15.62 9.50
CA TYR A 88 -4.22 16.44 8.27
C TYR A 88 -3.06 16.14 7.34
N VAL A 89 -1.85 15.99 7.88
CA VAL A 89 -0.67 15.63 7.08
C VAL A 89 -0.86 14.26 6.42
N LEU A 90 -1.39 13.28 7.16
CA LEU A 90 -1.68 11.95 6.64
C LEU A 90 -2.72 12.00 5.51
N ILE A 91 -3.84 12.71 5.69
CA ILE A 91 -4.89 12.83 4.67
C ILE A 91 -4.37 13.51 3.39
N LEU A 92 -3.59 14.58 3.52
CA LEU A 92 -2.96 15.24 2.36
C LEU A 92 -1.99 14.31 1.64
N SER A 93 -1.20 13.53 2.40
CA SER A 93 -0.27 12.57 1.82
C SER A 93 -0.99 11.41 1.12
N LEU A 94 -2.11 10.93 1.65
CA LEU A 94 -2.95 9.93 1.00
C LEU A 94 -3.57 10.48 -0.31
N TYR A 95 -3.88 11.78 -0.36
CA TYR A 95 -4.29 12.41 -1.61
C TYR A 95 -3.16 12.45 -2.64
N ALA A 96 -1.91 12.67 -2.22
CA ALA A 96 -0.75 12.56 -3.13
C ALA A 96 -0.59 11.12 -3.69
N VAL A 97 -0.92 10.09 -2.91
CA VAL A 97 -1.01 8.71 -3.42
C VAL A 97 -2.11 8.57 -4.49
N THR A 98 -3.25 9.24 -4.32
CA THR A 98 -4.30 9.26 -5.35
C THR A 98 -3.77 9.79 -6.70
N ILE A 99 -3.00 10.88 -6.67
CA ILE A 99 -2.36 11.46 -7.86
C ILE A 99 -1.42 10.43 -8.51
N THR A 100 -0.60 9.77 -7.70
CA THR A 100 0.33 8.73 -8.15
C THR A 100 -0.41 7.56 -8.80
N MET A 101 -1.54 7.13 -8.22
CA MET A 101 -2.34 6.03 -8.77
C MET A 101 -3.03 6.39 -10.09
N ILE A 102 -3.44 7.65 -10.28
CA ILE A 102 -3.98 8.13 -11.57
C ILE A 102 -2.87 8.07 -12.64
N ALA A 103 -1.67 8.53 -12.32
CA ALA A 103 -0.53 8.42 -13.23
C ALA A 103 -0.20 6.95 -13.56
N GLY A 104 -0.20 6.06 -12.54
CA GLY A 104 0.00 4.63 -12.70
C GLY A 104 -1.06 3.95 -13.59
N ALA A 105 -2.32 4.35 -13.45
CA ALA A 105 -3.39 3.87 -14.33
C ALA A 105 -3.12 4.29 -15.79
N GLY A 106 -2.71 5.53 -16.03
CA GLY A 106 -2.30 6.00 -17.35
C GLY A 106 -1.16 5.16 -17.93
N SER A 107 -0.10 4.90 -17.15
CA SER A 107 1.02 4.04 -17.57
C SER A 107 0.57 2.61 -17.85
N THR A 108 -0.32 2.05 -17.03
CA THR A 108 -0.86 0.69 -17.22
C THR A 108 -1.68 0.61 -18.52
N PHE A 109 -2.53 1.62 -18.82
CA PHE A 109 -3.25 1.68 -20.10
C PHE A 109 -2.29 1.77 -21.29
N ASN A 110 -1.20 2.52 -21.16
CA ASN A 110 -0.22 2.67 -22.22
C ASN A 110 0.55 1.36 -22.47
N GLU A 111 1.13 0.76 -21.43
CA GLU A 111 1.94 -0.46 -21.57
C GLU A 111 1.10 -1.68 -21.98
N SER A 112 -0.16 -1.77 -21.54
CA SER A 112 -1.00 -2.93 -21.80
C SER A 112 -1.80 -2.85 -23.09
N PHE A 113 -2.25 -1.65 -23.47
CA PHE A 113 -3.21 -1.46 -24.55
C PHE A 113 -2.78 -0.43 -25.60
N GLY A 114 -1.58 0.17 -25.45
CA GLY A 114 -1.08 1.20 -26.37
C GLY A 114 -1.88 2.53 -26.31
N VAL A 115 -2.74 2.71 -25.31
CA VAL A 115 -3.51 3.94 -25.11
C VAL A 115 -2.56 5.03 -24.59
N PRO A 116 -2.57 6.26 -25.16
CA PRO A 116 -1.75 7.35 -24.62
C PRO A 116 -1.96 7.55 -23.12
N THR A 117 -0.86 7.71 -22.36
CA THR A 117 -0.89 7.78 -20.88
C THR A 117 -1.88 8.82 -20.36
N TRP A 118 -1.93 10.02 -20.97
CA TRP A 118 -2.87 11.06 -20.59
C TRP A 118 -4.33 10.65 -20.78
N LEU A 119 -4.63 9.89 -21.84
CA LEU A 119 -6.00 9.41 -22.13
C LEU A 119 -6.40 8.30 -21.16
N GLY A 120 -5.47 7.35 -20.85
CA GLY A 120 -5.70 6.33 -19.83
C GLY A 120 -5.97 6.92 -18.45
N ALA A 121 -5.19 7.91 -18.03
CA ALA A 121 -5.40 8.66 -16.80
C ALA A 121 -6.74 9.39 -16.79
N LEU A 122 -7.13 10.00 -17.90
CA LEU A 122 -8.42 10.69 -18.04
C LEU A 122 -9.60 9.72 -17.93
N ILE A 123 -9.52 8.58 -18.61
CA ILE A 123 -10.55 7.51 -18.52
C ILE A 123 -10.73 7.08 -17.06
N MET A 124 -9.63 6.83 -16.36
CA MET A 124 -9.67 6.46 -14.93
C MET A 124 -10.34 7.55 -14.09
N CYS A 125 -9.97 8.82 -14.29
CA CYS A 125 -10.56 9.96 -13.57
C CYS A 125 -12.06 10.08 -13.82
N ILE A 126 -12.50 9.92 -15.06
CA ILE A 126 -13.93 10.01 -15.41
C ILE A 126 -14.72 8.89 -14.71
N ILE A 127 -14.22 7.65 -14.75
CA ILE A 127 -14.89 6.52 -14.12
C ILE A 127 -14.97 6.74 -12.59
N VAL A 128 -13.86 7.15 -11.96
CA VAL A 128 -13.82 7.46 -10.53
C VAL A 128 -14.77 8.59 -10.18
N TYR A 129 -14.77 9.68 -10.96
CA TYR A 129 -15.64 10.82 -10.71
C TYR A 129 -17.13 10.44 -10.77
N ILE A 130 -17.54 9.72 -11.82
CA ILE A 130 -18.92 9.22 -11.94
C ILE A 130 -19.29 8.35 -10.75
N THR A 131 -18.38 7.48 -10.31
CA THR A 131 -18.62 6.60 -9.16
C THR A 131 -18.75 7.37 -7.85
N LEU A 132 -17.96 8.42 -7.64
CA LEU A 132 -18.06 9.30 -6.46
C LEU A 132 -19.40 10.07 -6.39
N LEU A 133 -20.09 10.26 -7.52
CA LEU A 133 -21.44 10.79 -7.57
C LEU A 133 -22.53 9.79 -7.16
N MET A 134 -22.18 8.47 -7.17
CA MET A 134 -23.11 7.38 -6.87
C MET A 134 -22.93 6.89 -5.41
N ASP A 135 -23.77 5.90 -5.00
CA ASP A 135 -23.61 5.25 -3.68
C ASP A 135 -22.34 4.38 -3.62
N PHE A 136 -21.32 4.96 -3.02
CA PHE A 136 -19.98 4.41 -2.85
C PHE A 136 -19.96 3.01 -2.21
N ASN A 137 -20.79 2.77 -1.20
CA ASN A 137 -20.71 1.55 -0.40
C ASN A 137 -21.03 0.26 -1.16
N LYS A 138 -21.86 0.34 -2.19
CA LYS A 138 -22.21 -0.82 -3.03
C LYS A 138 -21.06 -1.22 -3.94
N ILE A 139 -20.32 -0.24 -4.45
CA ILE A 139 -19.26 -0.44 -5.45
C ILE A 139 -18.00 -0.96 -4.76
N VAL A 140 -17.60 -0.36 -3.64
CA VAL A 140 -16.41 -0.80 -2.87
C VAL A 140 -16.53 -2.26 -2.41
N ARG A 141 -17.74 -2.70 -2.01
CA ARG A 141 -17.96 -4.11 -1.65
C ARG A 141 -17.73 -5.08 -2.83
N ALA A 142 -18.10 -4.69 -4.03
CA ALA A 142 -17.88 -5.52 -5.22
C ALA A 142 -16.41 -5.65 -5.60
N LEU A 143 -15.62 -4.58 -5.35
CA LEU A 143 -14.18 -4.54 -5.67
C LEU A 143 -13.28 -5.22 -4.63
N GLY A 144 -13.79 -5.57 -3.46
CA GLY A 144 -13.02 -6.25 -2.41
C GLY A 144 -12.47 -7.63 -2.82
N VAL A 145 -13.00 -8.23 -3.91
CA VAL A 145 -12.52 -9.51 -4.46
C VAL A 145 -11.27 -9.31 -5.34
N VAL A 146 -11.01 -8.11 -5.83
CA VAL A 146 -9.92 -7.87 -6.79
C VAL A 146 -8.53 -8.05 -6.14
N THR A 147 -8.36 -7.61 -4.91
CA THR A 147 -7.07 -7.73 -4.20
C THR A 147 -6.62 -9.17 -3.95
N PRO A 148 -7.45 -10.11 -3.50
CA PRO A 148 -7.08 -11.53 -3.43
C PRO A 148 -6.63 -12.11 -4.77
N VAL A 149 -7.30 -11.75 -5.87
CA VAL A 149 -6.89 -12.18 -7.21
C VAL A 149 -5.52 -11.64 -7.57
N LEU A 150 -5.26 -10.35 -7.28
CA LEU A 150 -3.95 -9.75 -7.49
C LEU A 150 -2.86 -10.49 -6.71
N ILE A 151 -3.08 -10.82 -5.44
CA ILE A 151 -2.11 -11.56 -4.61
C ILE A 151 -1.77 -12.90 -5.27
N VAL A 152 -2.76 -13.63 -5.76
CA VAL A 152 -2.54 -14.90 -6.47
C VAL A 152 -1.70 -14.69 -7.72
N LEU A 153 -1.99 -13.67 -8.53
CA LEU A 153 -1.23 -13.35 -9.73
C LEU A 153 0.23 -13.00 -9.41
N VAL A 154 0.47 -12.20 -8.38
CA VAL A 154 1.83 -11.86 -7.93
C VAL A 154 2.59 -13.11 -7.49
N ILE A 155 1.95 -14.02 -6.74
CA ILE A 155 2.57 -15.29 -6.35
C ILE A 155 2.89 -16.15 -7.57
N LEU A 156 1.99 -16.22 -8.56
CA LEU A 156 2.22 -16.98 -9.80
C LEU A 156 3.39 -16.42 -10.60
N ILE A 157 3.50 -15.11 -10.74
CA ILE A 157 4.62 -14.44 -11.40
C ILE A 157 5.93 -14.74 -10.65
N ALA A 158 5.94 -14.58 -9.32
CA ALA A 158 7.12 -14.85 -8.51
C ALA A 158 7.54 -16.33 -8.59
N ALA A 159 6.59 -17.25 -8.58
CA ALA A 159 6.87 -18.68 -8.74
C ALA A 159 7.43 -19.01 -10.13
N ALA A 160 6.89 -18.44 -11.20
CA ALA A 160 7.40 -18.61 -12.54
C ALA A 160 8.84 -18.07 -12.67
N SER A 161 9.12 -16.91 -12.07
CA SER A 161 10.46 -16.30 -12.05
C SER A 161 11.51 -17.16 -11.35
N LEU A 162 11.12 -18.03 -10.40
CA LEU A 162 12.03 -19.01 -9.78
C LEU A 162 12.60 -20.03 -10.80
N PHE A 163 11.81 -20.37 -11.84
CA PHE A 163 12.18 -21.40 -12.81
C PHE A 163 12.67 -20.83 -14.13
N GLN A 164 12.29 -19.61 -14.47
CA GLN A 164 12.54 -19.00 -15.79
C GLN A 164 13.47 -17.78 -15.72
N GLY A 165 13.86 -17.34 -14.52
CA GLY A 165 14.66 -16.12 -14.33
C GLY A 165 16.02 -16.20 -15.03
N SER A 166 16.39 -15.14 -15.76
CA SER A 166 17.63 -15.06 -16.55
C SER A 166 18.87 -14.74 -15.70
N ILE A 167 18.67 -14.10 -14.52
CA ILE A 167 19.76 -13.66 -13.64
C ILE A 167 19.83 -14.56 -12.40
N PRO A 168 20.90 -15.37 -12.23
CA PRO A 168 21.11 -16.16 -11.03
C PRO A 168 21.26 -15.27 -9.79
N PHE A 169 20.74 -15.72 -8.65
CA PHE A 169 20.80 -14.98 -7.39
C PHE A 169 22.22 -14.53 -7.02
N SER A 170 23.23 -15.35 -7.28
CA SER A 170 24.65 -15.04 -7.03
C SER A 170 25.20 -13.87 -7.85
N LYS A 171 24.57 -13.54 -8.98
CA LYS A 171 25.00 -12.47 -9.90
C LYS A 171 24.19 -11.17 -9.74
N ILE A 172 23.25 -11.08 -8.81
CA ILE A 172 22.37 -9.90 -8.65
C ILE A 172 23.19 -8.62 -8.47
N ASN A 173 24.23 -8.62 -7.63
CA ASN A 173 25.06 -7.44 -7.40
C ASN A 173 25.90 -7.00 -8.61
N SER A 174 26.10 -7.86 -9.60
CA SER A 174 26.85 -7.49 -10.82
C SER A 174 26.00 -6.77 -11.85
N VAL A 175 24.68 -6.81 -11.72
CA VAL A 175 23.74 -6.17 -12.67
C VAL A 175 23.12 -4.89 -12.13
N VAL A 176 23.15 -4.66 -10.81
CA VAL A 176 22.67 -3.41 -10.21
C VAL A 176 23.78 -2.36 -10.19
N GLU A 177 23.41 -1.11 -10.43
CA GLU A 177 24.40 -0.03 -10.60
C GLU A 177 25.07 0.39 -9.27
N LYS A 178 24.34 0.39 -8.18
CA LYS A 178 24.79 0.94 -6.89
C LYS A 178 24.33 0.10 -5.70
N PRO A 179 24.85 -1.11 -5.49
CA PRO A 179 24.50 -1.87 -4.31
C PRO A 179 25.01 -1.12 -3.06
N ASN A 180 24.10 -0.63 -2.22
CA ASN A 180 24.42 0.14 -1.02
C ASN A 180 23.61 -0.35 0.17
N LEU A 181 24.32 -0.89 1.17
CA LEU A 181 23.71 -1.43 2.38
C LEU A 181 23.02 -0.35 3.22
N GLY A 182 23.65 0.82 3.38
CA GLY A 182 23.08 1.89 4.21
C GLY A 182 21.77 2.43 3.66
N ILE A 183 21.71 2.63 2.33
CA ILE A 183 20.48 3.07 1.67
C ILE A 183 19.42 1.96 1.71
N ALA A 184 19.80 0.69 1.52
CA ALA A 184 18.87 -0.43 1.60
C ALA A 184 18.22 -0.56 2.99
N ILE A 185 19.00 -0.34 4.07
CA ILE A 185 18.49 -0.30 5.44
C ILE A 185 17.53 0.87 5.62
N TRP A 186 17.92 2.09 5.20
CA TRP A 186 17.05 3.26 5.29
C TRP A 186 15.74 3.06 4.53
N ASN A 187 15.81 2.55 3.30
CA ASN A 187 14.64 2.25 2.50
C ASN A 187 13.75 1.18 3.13
N GLY A 188 14.34 0.21 3.83
CA GLY A 188 13.58 -0.76 4.63
C GLY A 188 12.73 -0.10 5.72
N PHE A 189 13.31 0.85 6.47
CA PHE A 189 12.55 1.63 7.46
C PHE A 189 11.51 2.52 6.77
N ASN A 190 11.92 3.26 5.75
CA ASN A 190 11.05 4.21 5.06
C ASN A 190 9.85 3.50 4.41
N TYR A 191 10.07 2.39 3.72
CA TYR A 191 8.99 1.60 3.13
C TYR A 191 8.08 0.95 4.17
N GLY A 192 8.64 0.48 5.29
CA GLY A 192 7.83 0.01 6.42
C GLY A 192 6.91 1.10 6.97
N GLY A 193 7.40 2.34 7.04
CA GLY A 193 6.61 3.51 7.38
C GLY A 193 5.53 3.83 6.35
N LEU A 194 5.89 3.84 5.06
CA LEU A 194 4.97 4.06 3.94
C LEU A 194 3.80 3.06 3.96
N ALA A 195 4.12 1.79 3.92
CA ALA A 195 3.12 0.70 3.88
C ALA A 195 2.21 0.74 5.11
N PHE A 196 2.79 1.07 6.27
CA PHE A 196 2.03 1.26 7.50
C PHE A 196 1.13 2.50 7.42
N ALA A 197 1.59 3.65 6.94
CA ALA A 197 0.78 4.88 6.83
C ALA A 197 -0.44 4.68 5.93
N VAL A 198 -0.27 3.99 4.79
CA VAL A 198 -1.36 3.63 3.87
C VAL A 198 -2.39 2.72 4.56
N GLY A 199 -1.93 1.71 5.30
CA GLY A 199 -2.79 0.75 5.98
C GLY A 199 -3.33 1.20 7.34
N PHE A 200 -2.82 2.28 7.92
CA PHE A 200 -3.04 2.67 9.31
C PHE A 200 -4.53 2.83 9.66
N SER A 201 -5.22 3.69 8.92
CA SER A 201 -6.64 3.99 9.18
C SER A 201 -7.52 2.74 9.12
N THR A 202 -7.33 1.94 8.08
CA THR A 202 -8.09 0.71 7.87
C THR A 202 -7.77 -0.34 8.93
N LEU A 203 -6.50 -0.47 9.31
CA LEU A 203 -6.10 -1.43 10.34
C LEU A 203 -6.66 -1.06 11.73
N VAL A 204 -6.75 0.23 12.05
CA VAL A 204 -7.40 0.72 13.27
C VAL A 204 -8.88 0.34 13.27
N ALA A 205 -9.61 0.63 12.18
CA ALA A 205 -11.02 0.33 12.05
C ALA A 205 -11.32 -1.17 12.11
N ILE A 206 -10.56 -1.99 11.34
CA ILE A 206 -10.67 -3.45 11.39
C ILE A 206 -10.36 -3.99 12.81
N GLY A 207 -9.42 -3.35 13.50
CA GLY A 207 -9.15 -3.65 14.91
C GLY A 207 -10.32 -3.33 15.82
N GLY A 208 -11.03 -2.21 15.56
CA GLY A 208 -12.22 -1.79 16.30
C GLY A 208 -13.36 -2.80 16.19
N ASP A 209 -13.59 -3.33 15.00
CA ASP A 209 -14.63 -4.33 14.75
C ASP A 209 -14.31 -5.73 15.32
N ALA A 210 -13.09 -5.96 15.79
CA ALA A 210 -12.65 -7.27 16.23
C ALA A 210 -13.25 -7.68 17.59
N SER A 211 -13.69 -8.93 17.71
CA SER A 211 -14.32 -9.47 18.91
C SER A 211 -13.45 -9.41 20.17
N LYS A 212 -12.13 -9.48 20.03
CA LYS A 212 -11.16 -9.46 21.14
C LYS A 212 -9.80 -8.93 20.69
N ARG A 213 -9.10 -8.20 21.58
CA ARG A 213 -7.74 -7.68 21.37
C ARG A 213 -6.70 -8.75 20.98
N LEU A 214 -6.84 -9.98 21.49
CA LEU A 214 -5.96 -11.09 21.12
C LEU A 214 -6.18 -11.49 19.65
N VAL A 215 -7.42 -11.48 19.18
CA VAL A 215 -7.80 -11.87 17.82
C VAL A 215 -7.31 -10.82 16.82
N SER A 216 -7.56 -9.53 17.10
CA SER A 216 -7.06 -8.44 16.24
C SER A 216 -5.54 -8.40 16.18
N GLY A 217 -4.87 -8.56 17.35
CA GLY A 217 -3.42 -8.61 17.40
C GLY A 217 -2.82 -9.81 16.66
N LEU A 218 -3.49 -10.96 16.68
CA LEU A 218 -3.07 -12.13 15.90
C LEU A 218 -3.27 -11.89 14.40
N GLY A 219 -4.39 -11.28 14.01
CA GLY A 219 -4.66 -10.88 12.62
C GLY A 219 -3.61 -9.92 12.07
N GLY A 220 -3.28 -8.86 12.82
CA GLY A 220 -2.23 -7.91 12.44
C GLY A 220 -0.84 -8.55 12.32
N LEU A 221 -0.51 -9.49 13.21
CA LEU A 221 0.75 -10.25 13.16
C LEU A 221 0.81 -11.14 11.91
N ILE A 222 -0.22 -11.95 11.67
CA ILE A 222 -0.28 -12.85 10.51
C ILE A 222 -0.22 -12.03 9.21
N GLY A 223 -0.98 -10.92 9.12
CA GLY A 223 -0.97 -10.05 7.95
C GLY A 223 0.40 -9.47 7.66
N GLY A 224 1.12 -8.99 8.68
CA GLY A 224 2.49 -8.50 8.53
C GLY A 224 3.48 -9.55 8.05
N VAL A 225 3.38 -10.80 8.57
CA VAL A 225 4.21 -11.93 8.11
C VAL A 225 3.89 -12.30 6.66
N VAL A 226 2.61 -12.36 6.29
CA VAL A 226 2.22 -12.65 4.90
C VAL A 226 2.75 -11.57 3.97
N TYR A 227 2.64 -10.29 4.36
CA TYR A 227 3.19 -9.19 3.57
C TYR A 227 4.71 -9.28 3.40
N LEU A 228 5.45 -9.61 4.47
CA LEU A 228 6.91 -9.85 4.40
C LEU A 228 7.25 -10.90 3.34
N VAL A 229 6.53 -12.01 3.33
CA VAL A 229 6.74 -13.09 2.35
C VAL A 229 6.44 -12.60 0.93
N LEU A 230 5.30 -11.91 0.73
CA LEU A 230 4.93 -11.36 -0.58
C LEU A 230 5.96 -10.33 -1.08
N LEU A 231 6.44 -9.45 -0.21
CA LEU A 231 7.47 -8.46 -0.54
C LEU A 231 8.79 -9.14 -0.94
N GLY A 232 9.18 -10.19 -0.23
CA GLY A 232 10.36 -10.98 -0.57
C GLY A 232 10.22 -11.69 -1.92
N LEU A 233 9.06 -12.27 -2.20
CA LEU A 233 8.77 -12.96 -3.45
C LEU A 233 8.81 -12.01 -4.65
N ILE A 234 8.15 -10.86 -4.56
CA ILE A 234 8.17 -9.89 -5.67
C ILE A 234 9.56 -9.28 -5.87
N ASN A 235 10.29 -8.97 -4.80
CA ASN A 235 11.67 -8.50 -4.91
C ASN A 235 12.57 -9.54 -5.59
N PHE A 236 12.39 -10.82 -5.30
CA PHE A 236 13.09 -11.89 -5.97
C PHE A 236 12.74 -11.97 -7.46
N ALA A 237 11.45 -11.92 -7.79
CA ALA A 237 10.99 -11.95 -9.18
C ALA A 237 11.57 -10.78 -9.99
N LEU A 238 11.59 -9.58 -9.43
CA LEU A 238 12.19 -8.40 -10.07
C LEU A 238 13.69 -8.56 -10.26
N HIS A 239 14.41 -9.14 -9.30
CA HIS A 239 15.84 -9.42 -9.45
C HIS A 239 16.15 -10.40 -10.58
N SER A 240 15.31 -11.42 -10.78
CA SER A 240 15.55 -12.44 -11.79
C SER A 240 15.57 -11.91 -13.21
N GLU A 241 15.02 -10.70 -13.44
CA GLU A 241 14.92 -10.05 -14.74
C GLU A 241 15.31 -8.56 -14.68
N TYR A 242 16.16 -8.19 -13.72
CA TYR A 242 16.45 -6.78 -13.38
C TYR A 242 16.88 -5.93 -14.58
N THR A 243 17.73 -6.48 -15.48
CA THR A 243 18.24 -5.75 -16.64
C THR A 243 17.15 -5.32 -17.64
N GLU A 244 16.04 -6.04 -17.69
CA GLU A 244 14.95 -5.75 -18.62
C GLU A 244 13.87 -4.88 -17.99
N ILE A 245 13.74 -4.94 -16.64
CA ILE A 245 12.65 -4.26 -15.93
C ILE A 245 13.06 -2.93 -15.32
N LYS A 246 14.35 -2.63 -15.22
CA LYS A 246 14.86 -1.46 -14.49
C LYS A 246 14.36 -0.11 -15.02
N ASP A 247 14.06 -0.05 -16.31
CA ASP A 247 13.57 1.16 -17.00
C ASP A 247 12.06 1.10 -17.34
N ALA A 248 11.36 0.06 -16.85
CA ALA A 248 9.94 -0.12 -17.10
C ALA A 248 9.09 0.63 -16.06
N ALA A 249 8.05 1.36 -16.50
CA ALA A 249 7.11 2.00 -15.56
C ALA A 249 6.29 0.97 -14.78
N ILE A 250 5.99 -0.19 -15.37
CA ILE A 250 5.23 -1.28 -14.74
C ILE A 250 6.02 -2.61 -14.81
N PRO A 251 7.06 -2.79 -13.98
CA PRO A 251 7.94 -3.96 -14.01
C PRO A 251 7.23 -5.32 -14.02
N THR A 252 6.14 -5.47 -13.26
CA THR A 252 5.41 -6.74 -13.18
C THR A 252 4.69 -7.11 -14.48
N LEU A 253 4.31 -6.14 -15.32
CA LEU A 253 3.75 -6.43 -16.64
C LEU A 253 4.81 -7.00 -17.58
N VAL A 254 6.04 -6.50 -17.51
CA VAL A 254 7.17 -7.06 -18.26
C VAL A 254 7.41 -8.51 -17.85
N LEU A 255 7.43 -8.80 -16.53
CA LEU A 255 7.55 -10.17 -16.03
C LEU A 255 6.40 -11.07 -16.50
N ALA A 256 5.16 -10.59 -16.40
CA ALA A 256 4.00 -11.34 -16.85
C ALA A 256 4.05 -11.64 -18.36
N GLY A 257 4.55 -10.69 -19.17
CA GLY A 257 4.70 -10.82 -20.62
C GLY A 257 5.67 -11.93 -21.02
N LYS A 258 6.70 -12.17 -20.24
CA LYS A 258 7.63 -13.29 -20.44
C LYS A 258 6.98 -14.66 -20.19
N ILE A 259 5.99 -14.72 -19.31
CA ILE A 259 5.31 -15.96 -18.96
C ILE A 259 4.20 -16.26 -19.97
N SER A 260 3.28 -15.31 -20.19
CA SER A 260 2.15 -15.47 -21.08
C SER A 260 1.46 -14.13 -21.39
N PRO A 261 1.09 -13.88 -22.67
CA PRO A 261 0.26 -12.72 -23.04
C PRO A 261 -1.09 -12.70 -22.32
N ILE A 262 -1.68 -13.86 -22.05
CA ILE A 262 -2.95 -13.98 -21.32
C ILE A 262 -2.74 -13.51 -19.87
N LEU A 263 -1.65 -13.91 -19.22
CA LEU A 263 -1.33 -13.48 -17.87
C LEU A 263 -1.13 -11.96 -17.81
N THR A 264 -0.45 -11.36 -18.79
CA THR A 264 -0.29 -9.91 -18.91
C THR A 264 -1.64 -9.20 -19.00
N PHE A 265 -2.51 -9.67 -19.88
CA PHE A 265 -3.84 -9.09 -20.05
C PHE A 265 -4.66 -9.16 -18.76
N VAL A 266 -4.72 -10.34 -18.12
CA VAL A 266 -5.45 -10.51 -16.85
C VAL A 266 -4.87 -9.64 -15.75
N LEU A 267 -3.53 -9.60 -15.61
CA LEU A 267 -2.86 -8.76 -14.64
C LEU A 267 -3.18 -7.27 -14.87
N SER A 268 -3.16 -6.81 -16.12
CA SER A 268 -3.49 -5.41 -16.46
C SER A 268 -4.88 -5.00 -16.00
N ILE A 269 -5.89 -5.84 -16.27
CA ILE A 269 -7.27 -5.58 -15.84
C ILE A 269 -7.37 -5.55 -14.31
N VAL A 270 -6.74 -6.51 -13.64
CA VAL A 270 -6.75 -6.59 -12.17
C VAL A 270 -6.04 -5.38 -11.56
N MET A 271 -4.91 -4.95 -12.13
CA MET A 271 -4.18 -3.76 -11.66
C MET A 271 -5.00 -2.49 -11.82
N LEU A 272 -5.62 -2.29 -12.99
CA LEU A 272 -6.51 -1.15 -13.22
C LEU A 272 -7.69 -1.13 -12.24
N ALA A 273 -8.27 -2.29 -11.93
CA ALA A 273 -9.33 -2.41 -10.94
C ALA A 273 -8.85 -2.08 -9.50
N VAL A 274 -7.63 -2.51 -9.13
CA VAL A 274 -7.03 -2.16 -7.82
C VAL A 274 -6.72 -0.67 -7.75
N MET A 275 -6.14 -0.09 -8.82
CA MET A 275 -5.87 1.36 -8.90
C MET A 275 -7.17 2.15 -8.77
N TYR A 276 -8.20 1.76 -9.54
CA TYR A 276 -9.52 2.36 -9.45
C TYR A 276 -10.08 2.35 -8.02
N ASN A 277 -10.02 1.18 -7.35
CA ASN A 277 -10.50 1.05 -5.97
C ASN A 277 -9.71 1.96 -5.00
N THR A 278 -8.40 2.03 -5.17
CA THR A 278 -7.52 2.89 -4.36
C THR A 278 -7.82 4.37 -4.57
N ILE A 279 -7.88 4.83 -5.84
CA ILE A 279 -8.20 6.21 -6.19
C ILE A 279 -9.58 6.61 -5.63
N LEU A 280 -10.56 5.74 -5.82
CA LEU A 280 -11.93 5.95 -5.35
C LEU A 280 -11.99 6.08 -3.84
N GLY A 281 -11.36 5.14 -3.10
CA GLY A 281 -11.35 5.12 -1.65
C GLY A 281 -10.64 6.32 -1.04
N LEU A 282 -9.47 6.67 -1.57
CA LEU A 282 -8.67 7.80 -1.08
C LEU A 282 -9.34 9.16 -1.41
N SER A 283 -9.91 9.30 -2.61
CA SER A 283 -10.65 10.53 -3.00
C SER A 283 -11.90 10.72 -2.13
N TYR A 284 -12.65 9.65 -1.88
CA TYR A 284 -13.80 9.68 -0.98
C TYR A 284 -13.38 10.07 0.44
N SER A 285 -12.35 9.42 0.99
CA SER A 285 -11.86 9.69 2.35
C SER A 285 -11.36 11.12 2.50
N PHE A 286 -10.67 11.65 1.49
CA PHE A 286 -10.25 13.04 1.46
C PHE A 286 -11.45 13.99 1.48
N ALA A 287 -12.42 13.80 0.59
CA ALA A 287 -13.61 14.66 0.54
C ALA A 287 -14.45 14.55 1.83
N ALA A 288 -14.62 13.35 2.36
CA ALA A 288 -15.39 13.09 3.58
C ALA A 288 -14.74 13.68 4.85
N ARG A 289 -13.41 13.90 4.84
CA ARG A 289 -12.71 14.56 5.96
C ARG A 289 -13.08 16.04 6.10
N PHE A 290 -13.35 16.72 4.99
CA PHE A 290 -13.63 18.16 4.98
C PHE A 290 -15.11 18.48 4.76
N THR A 291 -15.92 17.53 4.31
CA THR A 291 -17.33 17.73 3.98
C THR A 291 -18.16 16.52 4.39
N SER A 292 -19.44 16.74 4.67
CA SER A 292 -20.36 15.59 4.84
C SER A 292 -20.64 14.95 3.47
N PRO A 293 -20.50 13.62 3.31
CA PRO A 293 -20.76 12.93 2.06
C PRO A 293 -22.13 13.24 1.46
N TYR A 294 -22.19 13.30 0.13
CA TYR A 294 -23.41 13.53 -0.68
C TYR A 294 -24.09 14.87 -0.48
N THR A 295 -23.41 15.86 0.16
CA THR A 295 -23.88 17.25 0.25
C THR A 295 -23.38 18.06 -0.95
N LYS A 296 -23.95 19.26 -1.18
CA LYS A 296 -23.48 20.18 -2.23
C LYS A 296 -21.97 20.51 -2.08
N ARG A 297 -21.48 20.63 -0.83
CA ARG A 297 -20.05 20.87 -0.54
C ARG A 297 -19.18 19.67 -0.93
N TYR A 298 -19.66 18.45 -0.69
CA TYR A 298 -19.00 17.24 -1.11
C TYR A 298 -18.86 17.18 -2.64
N TYR A 299 -19.95 17.41 -3.38
CA TYR A 299 -19.92 17.44 -4.84
C TYR A 299 -19.00 18.51 -5.41
N LEU A 300 -18.98 19.69 -4.81
CA LEU A 300 -18.03 20.74 -5.17
C LEU A 300 -16.57 20.28 -4.92
N MET A 301 -16.32 19.67 -3.75
CA MET A 301 -14.98 19.17 -3.38
C MET A 301 -14.47 18.12 -4.40
N ILE A 302 -15.25 17.09 -4.71
CA ILE A 302 -14.83 16.08 -5.69
C ILE A 302 -14.65 16.65 -7.09
N SER A 303 -15.45 17.66 -7.49
CA SER A 303 -15.30 18.37 -8.76
C SER A 303 -14.03 19.22 -8.84
N ILE A 304 -13.37 19.48 -7.72
CA ILE A 304 -12.07 20.17 -7.67
C ILE A 304 -10.93 19.14 -7.56
N ILE A 305 -11.01 18.22 -6.60
CA ILE A 305 -9.88 17.34 -6.30
C ILE A 305 -9.60 16.32 -7.40
N VAL A 306 -10.62 15.79 -8.10
CA VAL A 306 -10.41 14.79 -9.15
C VAL A 306 -9.73 15.41 -10.38
N PRO A 307 -10.21 16.56 -10.94
CA PRO A 307 -9.48 17.23 -12.01
C PRO A 307 -8.09 17.73 -11.60
N LEU A 308 -7.92 18.20 -10.35
CA LEU A 308 -6.62 18.61 -9.85
C LEU A 308 -5.65 17.43 -9.77
N ALA A 309 -6.12 16.28 -9.29
CA ALA A 309 -5.30 15.06 -9.24
C ALA A 309 -4.91 14.59 -10.66
N TYR A 310 -5.83 14.69 -11.63
CA TYR A 310 -5.52 14.44 -13.03
C TYR A 310 -4.43 15.40 -13.55
N ALA A 311 -4.56 16.70 -13.33
CA ALA A 311 -3.57 17.68 -13.76
C ALA A 311 -2.18 17.42 -13.14
N LEU A 312 -2.14 17.07 -11.86
CA LEU A 312 -0.88 16.75 -11.16
C LEU A 312 -0.28 15.39 -11.57
N SER A 313 -1.07 14.48 -12.11
CA SER A 313 -0.58 13.16 -12.57
C SER A 313 0.36 13.24 -13.79
N PHE A 314 0.38 14.37 -14.51
CA PHE A 314 1.30 14.61 -15.63
C PHE A 314 2.79 14.67 -15.25
N VAL A 315 3.12 14.76 -13.96
CA VAL A 315 4.50 14.58 -13.47
C VAL A 315 5.05 13.20 -13.83
N GLY A 316 4.17 12.22 -14.02
CA GLY A 316 4.51 10.85 -14.37
C GLY A 316 4.58 9.91 -13.17
N PHE A 317 4.29 8.63 -13.41
CA PHE A 317 4.15 7.63 -12.35
C PHE A 317 5.43 7.40 -11.55
N GLU A 318 6.56 7.18 -12.23
CA GLU A 318 7.86 6.94 -11.60
C GLU A 318 8.33 8.14 -10.78
N GLY A 319 8.20 9.35 -11.34
CA GLY A 319 8.57 10.59 -10.66
C GLY A 319 7.75 10.84 -9.41
N LEU A 320 6.45 10.54 -9.44
CA LEU A 320 5.57 10.67 -8.28
C LEU A 320 5.92 9.63 -7.20
N ILE A 321 6.17 8.37 -7.56
CA ILE A 321 6.64 7.36 -6.59
C ILE A 321 7.94 7.80 -5.94
N ALA A 322 8.90 8.30 -6.71
CA ALA A 322 10.20 8.71 -6.19
C ALA A 322 10.15 9.85 -5.16
N VAL A 323 9.11 10.70 -5.19
CA VAL A 323 8.95 11.84 -4.27
C VAL A 323 7.89 11.57 -3.21
N VAL A 324 6.68 11.17 -3.60
CA VAL A 324 5.53 11.04 -2.69
C VAL A 324 5.74 9.90 -1.70
N TYR A 325 6.26 8.77 -2.16
CA TYR A 325 6.37 7.59 -1.31
C TYR A 325 7.42 7.71 -0.20
N PRO A 326 8.66 8.21 -0.46
CA PRO A 326 9.60 8.49 0.62
C PRO A 326 9.08 9.50 1.64
N MET A 327 8.36 10.55 1.20
CA MET A 327 7.74 11.51 2.11
C MET A 327 6.69 10.85 3.02
N MET A 328 5.80 10.05 2.45
CA MET A 328 4.84 9.25 3.22
C MET A 328 5.53 8.27 4.17
N GLY A 329 6.62 7.67 3.73
CA GLY A 329 7.42 6.76 4.55
C GLY A 329 7.91 7.43 5.83
N VAL A 330 8.43 8.64 5.73
CA VAL A 330 8.86 9.45 6.89
C VAL A 330 7.67 9.74 7.82
N ILE A 331 6.52 10.16 7.28
CA ILE A 331 5.31 10.42 8.08
C ILE A 331 4.87 9.15 8.81
N GLY A 332 4.84 8.02 8.12
CA GLY A 332 4.52 6.73 8.71
C GLY A 332 5.51 6.31 9.80
N LEU A 333 6.81 6.57 9.63
CA LEU A 333 7.81 6.31 10.65
C LEU A 333 7.56 7.09 11.94
N PHE A 334 7.09 8.34 11.87
CA PHE A 334 6.68 9.08 13.07
C PHE A 334 5.60 8.35 13.84
N ILE A 335 4.59 7.79 13.14
CA ILE A 335 3.52 7.02 13.78
C ILE A 335 4.08 5.70 14.33
N VAL A 336 4.94 5.01 13.59
CA VAL A 336 5.63 3.78 14.03
C VAL A 336 6.39 4.02 15.32
N VAL A 337 7.22 5.07 15.38
CA VAL A 337 7.98 5.42 16.58
C VAL A 337 7.06 5.72 17.77
N ALA A 338 5.97 6.46 17.56
CA ALA A 338 5.01 6.76 18.63
C ALA A 338 4.35 5.49 19.18
N VAL A 339 3.98 4.53 18.31
CA VAL A 339 3.43 3.24 18.73
C VAL A 339 4.46 2.45 19.55
N VAL A 340 5.72 2.41 19.11
CA VAL A 340 6.81 1.72 19.82
C VAL A 340 7.05 2.34 21.19
N VAL A 341 7.17 3.68 21.27
CA VAL A 341 7.37 4.40 22.53
C VAL A 341 6.20 4.14 23.50
N LYS A 342 4.96 4.25 23.03
CA LYS A 342 3.77 3.97 23.86
C LYS A 342 3.71 2.51 24.32
N TYR A 343 4.11 1.58 23.48
CA TYR A 343 4.19 0.17 23.84
C TYR A 343 5.16 -0.06 25.00
N PHE A 344 6.40 0.43 24.91
CA PHE A 344 7.41 0.26 25.96
C PHE A 344 7.08 1.05 27.23
N TYR A 345 6.57 2.27 27.11
CA TYR A 345 6.12 3.07 28.25
C TYR A 345 5.04 2.35 29.07
N ARG A 346 4.02 1.81 28.43
CA ARG A 346 2.97 1.03 29.11
C ARG A 346 3.48 -0.28 29.67
N LYS A 347 4.37 -0.98 28.97
CA LYS A 347 4.97 -2.22 29.49
C LYS A 347 5.77 -1.96 30.76
N SER A 348 6.34 -0.78 30.91
CA SER A 348 7.08 -0.41 32.14
C SER A 348 6.15 -0.03 33.30
N GLN A 349 4.94 0.50 33.01
CA GLN A 349 3.99 0.96 34.03
C GLN A 349 2.93 -0.08 34.42
N ASP A 350 2.52 -0.96 33.49
CA ASP A 350 1.38 -1.86 33.70
C ASP A 350 1.62 -3.25 33.11
N LYS A 351 2.00 -4.21 33.97
CA LYS A 351 2.12 -5.63 33.59
C LYS A 351 0.76 -6.24 33.14
N LYS A 352 -0.37 -5.62 33.49
CA LYS A 352 -1.73 -6.12 33.20
C LYS A 352 -2.32 -5.65 31.86
N PHE A 353 -1.82 -4.57 31.27
CA PHE A 353 -2.43 -3.98 30.07
C PHE A 353 -2.01 -4.65 28.75
N ILE A 354 -1.04 -5.53 28.77
CA ILE A 354 -0.41 -6.15 27.58
C ILE A 354 -0.73 -7.65 27.46
N ALA A 355 -1.44 -8.20 28.41
CA ALA A 355 -1.85 -9.61 28.40
C ALA A 355 -3.08 -9.85 27.49
#